data_ddb3e358510f160a312f87442463ea6c
#
_entry.id   ddb3e358510f160a312f87442463ea6c
#
_cell.length_a   1.000
_cell.length_b   1.000
_cell.length_c   1.000
_cell.angle_alpha   90.00
_cell.angle_beta   90.00
_cell.angle_gamma   90.00
#
_symmetry.space_group_name_H-M   'P 1'
#
loop_
_entity.id
_entity.type
_entity.pdbx_description
1 polymer ?
#
loop_
_entity_poly.entity_id
_entity_poly.type
_entity_poly.pdbx_seq_one_letter_code
_entity_poly.pdbx_strand_id
1 'polypeptide(L)'
;MKISLVVPVFNEEATIPIFYKTVREFEELKPYEVEIVFINDGSKDATESIINKIAASDPLVIPLSFTRNFGKEPALFAGLDHATGDAVIPIDVDLQDPIEVIPHLIEKWQAGADMVLAKRSDRSTDGRMKRKTAEWFYKLHNKISNPKIEENVGDFRLMSREVVENIKQMPERNLFMKGVLSWVGGKTDVVEYARAERIAGDSKFNGWKLWNLALEGITSFSTFPLRIWTYIGLAVASVAFIYGTWMIFDTIIFGNTVRGYPSLLVSILFLGGIQMIGIGVLGEYIGRIYVETKKHPKYIIKRSKK
;
A
#
# COMPACT_ATOMS: atom_id res chain seq x y z
N MET A 1 -23.95 -15.62 -11.06
CA MET A 1 -22.57 -15.27 -10.72
C MET A 1 -22.60 -13.98 -9.92
N LYS A 2 -21.98 -13.98 -8.74
CA LYS A 2 -22.01 -12.87 -7.80
C LYS A 2 -20.69 -12.10 -7.84
N ILE A 3 -20.74 -10.78 -7.95
CA ILE A 3 -19.59 -9.87 -7.96
C ILE A 3 -19.69 -8.95 -6.75
N SER A 4 -18.66 -8.86 -5.93
CA SER A 4 -18.61 -7.92 -4.80
C SER A 4 -17.78 -6.70 -5.14
N LEU A 5 -18.38 -5.52 -5.05
CA LEU A 5 -17.67 -4.25 -5.09
C LEU A 5 -17.32 -3.85 -3.66
N VAL A 6 -16.02 -3.72 -3.36
CA VAL A 6 -15.50 -3.27 -2.06
C VAL A 6 -15.22 -1.79 -2.12
N VAL A 7 -15.98 -0.99 -1.37
CA VAL A 7 -16.01 0.47 -1.49
C VAL A 7 -15.67 1.11 -0.13
N PRO A 8 -14.38 1.43 0.12
CA PRO A 8 -13.98 2.17 1.32
C PRO A 8 -14.40 3.63 1.20
N VAL A 9 -15.00 4.19 2.26
CA VAL A 9 -15.50 5.56 2.28
C VAL A 9 -15.14 6.28 3.58
N PHE A 10 -14.79 7.57 3.48
CA PHE A 10 -14.51 8.44 4.61
C PHE A 10 -14.91 9.89 4.32
N ASN A 11 -16.01 10.35 4.93
CA ASN A 11 -16.65 11.65 4.68
C ASN A 11 -16.99 11.82 3.19
N GLU A 12 -17.87 10.96 2.68
CA GLU A 12 -18.26 10.86 1.28
C GLU A 12 -19.79 10.92 1.09
N GLU A 13 -20.49 11.71 1.93
CA GLU A 13 -21.95 11.81 1.91
C GLU A 13 -22.54 12.24 0.56
N ALA A 14 -21.78 13.05 -0.22
CA ALA A 14 -22.24 13.54 -1.53
C ALA A 14 -22.02 12.53 -2.65
N THR A 15 -20.98 11.68 -2.56
CA THR A 15 -20.57 10.78 -3.65
C THR A 15 -21.27 9.43 -3.60
N ILE A 16 -21.61 8.93 -2.41
CA ILE A 16 -22.24 7.61 -2.23
C ILE A 16 -23.55 7.45 -3.01
N PRO A 17 -24.52 8.40 -2.96
CA PRO A 17 -25.76 8.24 -3.72
C PRO A 17 -25.54 8.21 -5.23
N ILE A 18 -24.56 8.99 -5.73
CA ILE A 18 -24.20 9.02 -7.15
C ILE A 18 -23.59 7.69 -7.55
N PHE A 19 -22.60 7.20 -6.80
CA PHE A 19 -21.96 5.90 -7.04
C PHE A 19 -22.98 4.76 -7.05
N TYR A 20 -23.82 4.67 -6.02
CA TYR A 20 -24.85 3.63 -5.90
C TYR A 20 -25.79 3.64 -7.10
N LYS A 21 -26.30 4.81 -7.49
CA LYS A 21 -27.18 4.97 -8.63
C LYS A 21 -26.48 4.51 -9.92
N THR A 22 -25.24 4.99 -10.15
CA THR A 22 -24.47 4.63 -11.36
C THR A 22 -24.27 3.12 -11.46
N VAL A 23 -23.89 2.44 -10.36
CA VAL A 23 -23.71 0.98 -10.36
C VAL A 23 -25.04 0.25 -10.66
N ARG A 24 -26.16 0.66 -10.06
CA ARG A 24 -27.46 -0.01 -10.24
C ARG A 24 -28.10 0.24 -11.60
N GLU A 25 -27.80 1.39 -12.22
CA GLU A 25 -28.34 1.73 -13.55
C GLU A 25 -27.46 1.23 -14.70
N PHE A 26 -26.25 0.77 -14.43
CA PHE A 26 -25.32 0.33 -15.48
C PHE A 26 -25.76 -1.03 -16.08
N GLU A 27 -26.19 -1.01 -17.34
CA GLU A 27 -26.83 -2.13 -18.03
C GLU A 27 -25.93 -3.39 -18.11
N GLU A 28 -24.64 -3.23 -18.34
CA GLU A 28 -23.71 -4.35 -18.52
C GLU A 28 -23.44 -5.12 -17.21
N LEU A 29 -23.79 -4.55 -16.05
CA LEU A 29 -23.73 -5.24 -14.76
C LEU A 29 -25.01 -5.95 -14.36
N LYS A 30 -26.15 -5.69 -15.04
CA LYS A 30 -27.45 -6.34 -14.75
C LYS A 30 -27.46 -7.87 -14.83
N PRO A 31 -26.67 -8.52 -15.72
CA PRO A 31 -26.59 -9.99 -15.75
C PRO A 31 -25.97 -10.62 -14.49
N TYR A 32 -25.32 -9.81 -13.65
CA TYR A 32 -24.63 -10.26 -12.45
C TYR A 32 -25.37 -9.86 -11.18
N GLU A 33 -25.25 -10.68 -10.13
CA GLU A 33 -25.64 -10.29 -8.78
C GLU A 33 -24.55 -9.40 -8.19
N VAL A 34 -24.75 -8.08 -8.21
CA VAL A 34 -23.73 -7.13 -7.75
C VAL A 34 -23.98 -6.77 -6.29
N GLU A 35 -23.15 -7.31 -5.40
CA GLU A 35 -23.05 -6.94 -4.00
C GLU A 35 -22.18 -5.70 -3.84
N ILE A 36 -22.61 -4.73 -3.05
CA ILE A 36 -21.81 -3.54 -2.72
C ILE A 36 -21.50 -3.57 -1.22
N VAL A 37 -20.24 -3.73 -0.88
CA VAL A 37 -19.77 -3.66 0.51
C VAL A 37 -19.21 -2.27 0.75
N PHE A 38 -19.97 -1.41 1.43
CA PHE A 38 -19.50 -0.11 1.87
C PHE A 38 -18.80 -0.20 3.21
N ILE A 39 -17.57 0.28 3.28
CA ILE A 39 -16.78 0.30 4.50
C ILE A 39 -16.58 1.76 4.95
N ASN A 40 -17.40 2.19 5.90
CA ASN A 40 -17.29 3.51 6.50
C ASN A 40 -16.14 3.55 7.51
N ASP A 41 -15.06 4.20 7.17
CA ASP A 41 -13.85 4.35 7.99
C ASP A 41 -13.99 5.44 9.06
N GLY A 42 -15.09 5.39 9.83
CA GLY A 42 -15.33 6.29 10.96
C GLY A 42 -15.61 7.74 10.53
N SER A 43 -16.44 7.95 9.50
CA SER A 43 -16.88 9.27 9.03
C SER A 43 -17.58 10.06 10.11
N LYS A 44 -17.53 11.40 9.97
CA LYS A 44 -18.14 12.36 10.90
C LYS A 44 -19.34 13.11 10.30
N ASP A 45 -19.57 12.94 9.02
CA ASP A 45 -20.69 13.49 8.24
C ASP A 45 -21.87 12.51 8.14
N ALA A 46 -22.79 12.72 7.20
CA ALA A 46 -23.95 11.86 7.01
C ALA A 46 -23.66 10.52 6.30
N THR A 47 -22.40 10.21 5.99
CA THR A 47 -21.97 8.97 5.28
C THR A 47 -22.61 7.71 5.86
N GLU A 48 -22.51 7.47 7.19
CA GLU A 48 -23.04 6.28 7.85
C GLU A 48 -24.58 6.16 7.69
N SER A 49 -25.29 7.27 7.86
CA SER A 49 -26.75 7.28 7.75
C SER A 49 -27.24 7.02 6.32
N ILE A 50 -26.53 7.54 5.33
CA ILE A 50 -26.84 7.32 3.90
C ILE A 50 -26.65 5.86 3.52
N ILE A 51 -25.53 5.25 3.89
CA ILE A 51 -25.25 3.83 3.61
C ILE A 51 -26.32 2.95 4.26
N ASN A 52 -26.65 3.19 5.53
CA ASN A 52 -27.68 2.42 6.24
C ASN A 52 -29.06 2.55 5.59
N LYS A 53 -29.41 3.74 5.08
CA LYS A 53 -30.67 3.97 4.35
C LYS A 53 -30.71 3.19 3.04
N ILE A 54 -29.61 3.16 2.29
CA ILE A 54 -29.51 2.37 1.06
C ILE A 54 -29.60 0.88 1.38
N ALA A 55 -28.87 0.39 2.37
CA ALA A 55 -28.89 -1.02 2.78
C ALA A 55 -30.26 -1.49 3.29
N ALA A 56 -31.07 -0.59 3.85
CA ALA A 56 -32.46 -0.91 4.25
C ALA A 56 -33.39 -1.16 3.05
N SER A 57 -33.07 -0.61 1.86
CA SER A 57 -33.86 -0.77 0.64
C SER A 57 -33.27 -1.79 -0.35
N ASP A 58 -32.00 -2.14 -0.19
CA ASP A 58 -31.28 -3.04 -1.09
C ASP A 58 -30.48 -4.09 -0.31
N PRO A 59 -30.93 -5.37 -0.29
CA PRO A 59 -30.29 -6.44 0.47
C PRO A 59 -28.90 -6.83 -0.07
N LEU A 60 -28.51 -6.38 -1.25
CA LEU A 60 -27.18 -6.57 -1.83
C LEU A 60 -26.18 -5.47 -1.40
N VAL A 61 -26.61 -4.56 -0.55
CA VAL A 61 -25.73 -3.52 0.03
C VAL A 61 -25.40 -3.91 1.47
N ILE A 62 -24.12 -4.12 1.73
CA ILE A 62 -23.60 -4.51 3.06
C ILE A 62 -22.93 -3.27 3.70
N PRO A 63 -23.52 -2.71 4.77
CA PRO A 63 -22.94 -1.60 5.50
C PRO A 63 -21.97 -2.09 6.58
N LEU A 64 -20.72 -1.67 6.53
CA LEU A 64 -19.73 -1.86 7.58
C LEU A 64 -19.27 -0.50 8.09
N SER A 65 -19.35 -0.26 9.41
CA SER A 65 -18.85 0.98 10.00
C SER A 65 -17.79 0.69 11.04
N PHE A 66 -16.67 1.40 10.99
CA PHE A 66 -15.61 1.31 11.99
C PHE A 66 -15.88 2.18 13.19
N THR A 67 -15.33 1.79 14.35
CA THR A 67 -15.42 2.57 15.59
C THR A 67 -14.68 3.90 15.55
N ARG A 68 -13.67 4.02 14.67
CA ARG A 68 -12.88 5.23 14.39
C ARG A 68 -12.25 5.10 12.99
N ASN A 69 -11.57 6.14 12.52
CA ASN A 69 -10.74 6.05 11.33
C ASN A 69 -9.51 5.15 11.59
N PHE A 70 -9.39 4.08 10.80
CA PHE A 70 -8.25 3.14 10.79
C PHE A 70 -7.40 3.30 9.52
N GLY A 71 -7.91 3.96 8.48
CA GLY A 71 -7.27 4.19 7.19
C GLY A 71 -7.83 3.31 6.06
N LYS A 72 -7.47 3.69 4.82
CA LYS A 72 -7.98 3.03 3.60
C LYS A 72 -7.60 1.55 3.51
N GLU A 73 -6.37 1.20 3.87
CA GLU A 73 -5.87 -0.18 3.78
C GLU A 73 -6.63 -1.15 4.69
N PRO A 74 -6.85 -0.85 6.00
CA PRO A 74 -7.73 -1.64 6.85
C PRO A 74 -9.18 -1.71 6.35
N ALA A 75 -9.69 -0.62 5.73
CA ALA A 75 -11.03 -0.63 5.16
C ALA A 75 -11.14 -1.56 3.96
N LEU A 76 -10.15 -1.55 3.06
CA LEU A 76 -10.09 -2.51 1.95
C LEU A 76 -10.04 -3.95 2.47
N PHE A 77 -9.20 -4.21 3.47
CA PHE A 77 -9.08 -5.56 4.05
C PHE A 77 -10.40 -6.01 4.68
N ALA A 78 -11.09 -5.14 5.42
CA ALA A 78 -12.41 -5.44 5.99
C ALA A 78 -13.44 -5.75 4.89
N GLY A 79 -13.40 -5.02 3.78
CA GLY A 79 -14.25 -5.31 2.63
C GLY A 79 -13.98 -6.69 2.03
N LEU A 80 -12.70 -7.07 1.88
CA LEU A 80 -12.33 -8.41 1.42
C LEU A 80 -12.80 -9.51 2.38
N ASP A 81 -12.71 -9.26 3.69
CA ASP A 81 -13.17 -10.22 4.72
C ASP A 81 -14.68 -10.50 4.64
N HIS A 82 -15.48 -9.49 4.27
CA HIS A 82 -16.96 -9.57 4.28
C HIS A 82 -17.57 -9.76 2.90
N ALA A 83 -16.83 -9.54 1.81
CA ALA A 83 -17.29 -9.79 0.46
C ALA A 83 -17.62 -11.27 0.23
N THR A 84 -18.78 -11.57 -0.38
CA THR A 84 -19.25 -12.95 -0.58
C THR A 84 -19.33 -13.38 -2.05
N GLY A 85 -19.03 -12.48 -3.01
CA GLY A 85 -19.09 -12.77 -4.45
C GLY A 85 -18.02 -13.77 -4.93
N ASP A 86 -18.26 -14.37 -6.09
CA ASP A 86 -17.33 -15.26 -6.78
C ASP A 86 -16.05 -14.53 -7.21
N ALA A 87 -16.18 -13.23 -7.50
CA ALA A 87 -15.07 -12.29 -7.71
C ALA A 87 -15.30 -11.02 -6.90
N VAL A 88 -14.19 -10.35 -6.53
CA VAL A 88 -14.18 -9.15 -5.69
C VAL A 88 -13.40 -8.04 -6.37
N ILE A 89 -13.97 -6.85 -6.39
CA ILE A 89 -13.41 -5.67 -7.04
C ILE A 89 -13.37 -4.50 -6.04
N PRO A 90 -12.20 -4.13 -5.50
CA PRO A 90 -12.03 -2.87 -4.80
C PRO A 90 -12.18 -1.69 -5.77
N ILE A 91 -13.00 -0.71 -5.42
CA ILE A 91 -13.24 0.49 -6.22
C ILE A 91 -13.45 1.71 -5.33
N ASP A 92 -12.90 2.85 -5.73
CA ASP A 92 -13.10 4.11 -5.02
C ASP A 92 -14.48 4.72 -5.36
N VAL A 93 -15.15 5.30 -4.37
CA VAL A 93 -16.52 5.87 -4.51
C VAL A 93 -16.59 7.11 -5.40
N ASP A 94 -15.43 7.74 -5.71
CA ASP A 94 -15.33 9.01 -6.44
C ASP A 94 -15.50 8.87 -7.97
N LEU A 95 -15.74 7.64 -8.46
CA LEU A 95 -15.92 7.30 -9.87
C LEU A 95 -14.75 7.71 -10.78
N GLN A 96 -13.57 7.95 -10.23
CA GLN A 96 -12.36 8.17 -11.03
C GLN A 96 -11.92 6.89 -11.76
N ASP A 97 -12.21 5.73 -11.18
CA ASP A 97 -12.04 4.43 -11.80
C ASP A 97 -13.40 4.07 -12.45
N PRO A 98 -13.49 4.11 -13.81
CA PRO A 98 -14.79 4.01 -14.51
C PRO A 98 -15.44 2.63 -14.33
N ILE A 99 -16.74 2.62 -14.07
CA ILE A 99 -17.52 1.38 -13.90
C ILE A 99 -17.56 0.56 -15.21
N GLU A 100 -17.43 1.23 -16.36
CA GLU A 100 -17.37 0.65 -17.70
C GLU A 100 -16.19 -0.31 -17.90
N VAL A 101 -15.18 -0.23 -17.04
CA VAL A 101 -14.02 -1.15 -17.06
C VAL A 101 -14.37 -2.51 -16.45
N ILE A 102 -15.35 -2.57 -15.53
CA ILE A 102 -15.68 -3.78 -14.78
C ILE A 102 -16.07 -4.97 -15.70
N PRO A 103 -16.90 -4.81 -16.74
CA PRO A 103 -17.21 -5.91 -17.66
C PRO A 103 -15.97 -6.51 -18.32
N HIS A 104 -15.00 -5.68 -18.71
CA HIS A 104 -13.74 -6.16 -19.31
C HIS A 104 -12.86 -6.92 -18.30
N LEU A 105 -12.89 -6.51 -17.01
CA LEU A 105 -12.23 -7.27 -15.95
C LEU A 105 -12.89 -8.64 -15.77
N ILE A 106 -14.22 -8.70 -15.80
CA ILE A 106 -14.99 -9.94 -15.65
C ILE A 106 -14.71 -10.88 -16.84
N GLU A 107 -14.69 -10.38 -18.07
CA GLU A 107 -14.40 -11.16 -19.27
C GLU A 107 -13.04 -11.86 -19.16
N LYS A 108 -11.99 -11.15 -18.79
CA LYS A 108 -10.65 -11.72 -18.62
C LYS A 108 -10.57 -12.73 -17.48
N TRP A 109 -11.28 -12.48 -16.39
CA TRP A 109 -11.39 -13.44 -15.31
C TRP A 109 -12.10 -14.72 -15.74
N GLN A 110 -13.20 -14.61 -16.49
CA GLN A 110 -13.90 -15.76 -17.07
C GLN A 110 -13.05 -16.53 -18.08
N ALA A 111 -12.11 -15.87 -18.75
CA ALA A 111 -11.10 -16.48 -19.61
C ALA A 111 -9.99 -17.22 -18.83
N GLY A 112 -10.09 -17.25 -17.49
CA GLY A 112 -9.22 -18.04 -16.62
C GLY A 112 -8.05 -17.26 -15.98
N ALA A 113 -8.14 -15.95 -15.85
CA ALA A 113 -7.24 -15.18 -15.00
C ALA A 113 -7.71 -15.26 -13.54
N ASP A 114 -6.77 -15.37 -12.58
CA ASP A 114 -7.06 -15.34 -11.15
C ASP A 114 -7.19 -13.91 -10.64
N MET A 115 -6.42 -13.00 -11.24
CA MET A 115 -6.43 -11.57 -10.96
C MET A 115 -6.37 -10.77 -12.26
N VAL A 116 -7.21 -9.73 -12.38
CA VAL A 116 -7.19 -8.81 -13.54
C VAL A 116 -6.93 -7.39 -13.06
N LEU A 117 -5.79 -6.83 -13.46
CA LEU A 117 -5.35 -5.52 -13.06
C LEU A 117 -5.93 -4.44 -13.98
N ALA A 118 -6.55 -3.41 -13.41
CA ALA A 118 -6.88 -2.22 -14.15
C ALA A 118 -5.66 -1.27 -14.16
N LYS A 119 -5.03 -1.12 -15.31
CA LYS A 119 -3.82 -0.31 -15.53
C LYS A 119 -4.18 1.01 -16.20
N ARG A 120 -3.75 2.11 -15.61
CA ARG A 120 -3.98 3.44 -16.17
C ARG A 120 -3.09 3.65 -17.40
N SER A 121 -3.72 3.89 -18.55
CA SER A 121 -3.04 4.11 -19.83
C SER A 121 -2.39 5.50 -19.93
N ASP A 122 -2.95 6.51 -19.23
CA ASP A 122 -2.47 7.89 -19.31
C ASP A 122 -2.20 8.49 -17.93
N ARG A 123 -1.05 9.18 -17.81
CA ARG A 123 -0.65 10.03 -16.69
C ARG A 123 -0.36 11.47 -17.13
N SER A 124 -0.93 11.92 -18.25
CA SER A 124 -0.72 13.27 -18.76
C SER A 124 -1.18 14.35 -17.78
N THR A 125 -2.17 14.04 -16.93
CA THR A 125 -2.68 14.92 -15.87
C THR A 125 -1.77 15.02 -14.64
N ASP A 126 -0.81 14.09 -14.46
CA ASP A 126 0.16 14.14 -13.37
C ASP A 126 1.34 15.06 -13.73
N GLY A 127 1.67 16.01 -12.86
CA GLY A 127 2.82 16.89 -13.04
C GLY A 127 4.13 16.11 -13.27
N ARG A 128 5.00 16.61 -14.17
CA ARG A 128 6.26 15.96 -14.59
C ARG A 128 7.14 15.47 -13.42
N MET A 129 7.12 16.19 -12.29
CA MET A 129 7.90 15.84 -11.10
C MET A 129 7.30 14.63 -10.38
N LYS A 130 5.97 14.56 -10.24
CA LYS A 130 5.25 13.41 -9.65
C LYS A 130 5.48 12.13 -10.46
N ARG A 131 5.48 12.24 -11.79
CA ARG A 131 5.70 11.11 -12.69
C ARG A 131 7.12 10.55 -12.54
N LYS A 132 8.16 11.40 -12.57
CA LYS A 132 9.56 10.99 -12.43
C LYS A 132 9.86 10.36 -11.07
N THR A 133 9.31 10.93 -9.98
CA THR A 133 9.49 10.38 -8.63
C THR A 133 8.79 9.03 -8.47
N ALA A 134 7.60 8.84 -9.05
CA ALA A 134 6.91 7.56 -9.05
C ALA A 134 7.66 6.50 -9.88
N GLU A 135 8.11 6.83 -11.09
CA GLU A 135 8.92 5.94 -11.94
C GLU A 135 10.20 5.49 -11.24
N TRP A 136 10.91 6.43 -10.58
CA TRP A 136 12.10 6.13 -9.80
C TRP A 136 11.79 5.21 -8.62
N PHE A 137 10.69 5.46 -7.89
CA PHE A 137 10.24 4.62 -6.80
C PHE A 137 9.96 3.19 -7.27
N TYR A 138 9.16 3.00 -8.34
CA TYR A 138 8.85 1.66 -8.86
C TYR A 138 10.11 0.93 -9.35
N LYS A 139 11.01 1.62 -10.06
CA LYS A 139 12.29 1.03 -10.50
C LYS A 139 13.14 0.57 -9.32
N LEU A 140 13.27 1.42 -8.29
CA LEU A 140 14.01 1.08 -7.09
C LEU A 140 13.35 -0.07 -6.33
N HIS A 141 12.04 0.05 -6.07
CA HIS A 141 11.26 -0.97 -5.35
C HIS A 141 11.38 -2.33 -6.06
N ASN A 142 11.12 -2.39 -7.36
CA ASN A 142 11.16 -3.63 -8.14
C ASN A 142 12.57 -4.23 -8.27
N LYS A 143 13.62 -3.44 -8.04
CA LYS A 143 15.01 -3.91 -7.99
C LYS A 143 15.39 -4.53 -6.65
N ILE A 144 14.81 -4.04 -5.55
CA ILE A 144 15.24 -4.40 -4.17
C ILE A 144 14.19 -5.19 -3.39
N SER A 145 12.95 -5.26 -3.88
CA SER A 145 11.83 -5.95 -3.21
C SER A 145 11.31 -7.10 -4.06
N ASN A 146 10.77 -8.10 -3.40
CA ASN A 146 10.00 -9.18 -3.99
C ASN A 146 8.71 -9.33 -3.14
N PRO A 147 7.53 -9.24 -3.74
CA PRO A 147 7.18 -9.27 -5.17
C PRO A 147 7.41 -7.92 -5.90
N LYS A 148 7.47 -7.99 -7.23
CA LYS A 148 7.48 -6.81 -8.10
C LYS A 148 6.08 -6.21 -8.17
N ILE A 149 5.98 -4.89 -8.06
CA ILE A 149 4.72 -4.16 -8.18
C ILE A 149 4.59 -3.63 -9.61
N GLU A 150 3.45 -3.91 -10.26
CA GLU A 150 3.14 -3.36 -11.57
C GLU A 150 2.97 -1.84 -11.52
N GLU A 151 3.62 -1.16 -12.47
CA GLU A 151 3.54 0.30 -12.60
C GLU A 151 2.14 0.71 -13.07
N ASN A 152 1.65 1.85 -12.60
CA ASN A 152 0.36 2.44 -12.97
C ASN A 152 -0.89 1.62 -12.58
N VAL A 153 -0.74 0.61 -11.73
CA VAL A 153 -1.84 -0.14 -11.14
C VAL A 153 -2.17 0.39 -9.76
N GLY A 154 -3.46 0.66 -9.54
CA GLY A 154 -4.03 1.05 -8.25
C GLY A 154 -4.61 -0.16 -7.50
N ASP A 155 -5.55 0.15 -6.60
CA ASP A 155 -6.32 -0.87 -5.88
C ASP A 155 -7.40 -1.48 -6.79
N PHE A 156 -7.85 -0.74 -7.83
CA PHE A 156 -8.86 -1.17 -8.79
C PHE A 156 -8.38 -2.37 -9.60
N ARG A 157 -8.95 -3.52 -9.33
CA ARG A 157 -8.67 -4.82 -9.95
C ARG A 157 -9.78 -5.80 -9.64
N LEU A 158 -9.90 -6.85 -10.43
CA LEU A 158 -10.74 -7.99 -10.10
C LEU A 158 -9.86 -9.11 -9.51
N MET A 159 -10.33 -9.72 -8.44
CA MET A 159 -9.71 -10.87 -7.78
C MET A 159 -10.71 -12.01 -7.69
N SER A 160 -10.30 -13.22 -8.07
CA SER A 160 -11.09 -14.43 -7.85
C SER A 160 -11.30 -14.68 -6.35
N ARG A 161 -12.30 -15.48 -5.99
CA ARG A 161 -12.53 -15.90 -4.61
C ARG A 161 -11.30 -16.55 -3.99
N GLU A 162 -10.59 -17.39 -4.74
CA GLU A 162 -9.38 -18.06 -4.29
C GLU A 162 -8.28 -17.05 -3.89
N VAL A 163 -8.05 -16.04 -4.73
CA VAL A 163 -7.08 -14.97 -4.41
C VAL A 163 -7.49 -14.23 -3.15
N VAL A 164 -8.78 -13.91 -2.98
CA VAL A 164 -9.28 -13.23 -1.77
C VAL A 164 -9.08 -14.09 -0.53
N GLU A 165 -9.37 -15.38 -0.58
CA GLU A 165 -9.16 -16.28 0.56
C GLU A 165 -7.67 -16.41 0.91
N ASN A 166 -6.78 -16.41 -0.07
CA ASN A 166 -5.35 -16.39 0.16
C ASN A 166 -4.88 -15.08 0.84
N ILE A 167 -5.42 -13.93 0.43
CA ILE A 167 -5.15 -12.63 1.07
C ILE A 167 -5.62 -12.62 2.53
N LYS A 168 -6.77 -13.18 2.82
CA LYS A 168 -7.34 -13.25 4.18
C LYS A 168 -6.47 -14.07 5.14
N GLN A 169 -5.72 -15.06 4.63
CA GLN A 169 -4.80 -15.87 5.43
C GLN A 169 -3.51 -15.12 5.83
N MET A 170 -3.23 -13.97 5.22
CA MET A 170 -2.03 -13.20 5.52
C MET A 170 -2.12 -12.56 6.92
N PRO A 171 -1.15 -12.87 7.80
CA PRO A 171 -1.18 -12.42 9.19
C PRO A 171 -0.77 -10.96 9.37
N GLU A 172 -0.16 -10.33 8.35
CA GLU A 172 0.40 -8.99 8.44
C GLU A 172 -0.63 -7.97 8.92
N ARG A 173 -0.20 -7.12 9.83
CA ARG A 173 -1.02 -6.03 10.39
C ARG A 173 -0.66 -4.68 9.81
N ASN A 174 0.60 -4.53 9.40
CA ASN A 174 1.04 -3.39 8.64
C ASN A 174 0.72 -3.63 7.17
N LEU A 175 -0.50 -3.28 6.78
CA LEU A 175 -1.03 -3.53 5.44
C LEU A 175 -0.46 -2.51 4.45
N PHE A 176 0.40 -2.96 3.58
CA PHE A 176 0.70 -2.28 2.33
C PHE A 176 0.01 -3.05 1.20
N MET A 177 -1.26 -2.71 0.94
CA MET A 177 -2.13 -3.51 0.06
C MET A 177 -1.52 -3.78 -1.31
N LYS A 178 -0.81 -2.83 -1.90
CA LYS A 178 -0.14 -3.06 -3.20
C LYS A 178 0.88 -4.19 -3.15
N GLY A 179 1.64 -4.29 -2.06
CA GLY A 179 2.58 -5.37 -1.84
C GLY A 179 1.88 -6.70 -1.57
N VAL A 180 0.89 -6.71 -0.67
CA VAL A 180 0.06 -7.88 -0.34
C VAL A 180 -0.58 -8.46 -1.59
N LEU A 181 -1.26 -7.62 -2.39
CA LEU A 181 -1.93 -8.02 -3.62
C LEU A 181 -0.96 -8.54 -4.70
N SER A 182 0.27 -8.05 -4.74
CA SER A 182 1.30 -8.56 -5.66
C SER A 182 1.96 -9.85 -5.15
N TRP A 183 1.99 -10.06 -3.83
CA TRP A 183 2.64 -11.22 -3.20
C TRP A 183 1.82 -12.51 -3.36
N VAL A 184 0.49 -12.41 -3.33
CA VAL A 184 -0.41 -13.58 -3.42
C VAL A 184 -0.20 -14.35 -4.73
N GLY A 185 0.20 -13.67 -5.80
CA GLY A 185 0.44 -14.30 -7.10
C GLY A 185 -0.85 -14.71 -7.81
N GLY A 186 -0.76 -15.74 -8.67
CA GLY A 186 -1.82 -16.22 -9.54
C GLY A 186 -1.63 -15.79 -10.99
N LYS A 187 -2.46 -16.36 -11.90
CA LYS A 187 -2.48 -15.96 -13.31
C LYS A 187 -3.08 -14.57 -13.45
N THR A 188 -2.23 -13.60 -13.76
CA THR A 188 -2.60 -12.19 -13.83
C THR A 188 -2.76 -11.73 -15.28
N ASP A 189 -3.84 -11.00 -15.56
CA ASP A 189 -4.07 -10.30 -16.83
C ASP A 189 -4.26 -8.78 -16.58
N VAL A 190 -4.24 -7.97 -17.63
CA VAL A 190 -4.28 -6.51 -17.54
C VAL A 190 -5.35 -5.95 -18.47
N VAL A 191 -6.15 -5.01 -17.96
CA VAL A 191 -7.04 -4.14 -18.75
C VAL A 191 -6.56 -2.71 -18.64
N GLU A 192 -6.28 -2.08 -19.77
CA GLU A 192 -5.88 -0.68 -19.78
C GLU A 192 -7.11 0.24 -19.83
N TYR A 193 -7.09 1.34 -19.06
CA TYR A 193 -8.16 2.32 -19.05
C TYR A 193 -7.65 3.75 -18.87
N ALA A 194 -8.41 4.72 -19.36
CA ALA A 194 -8.18 6.14 -19.09
C ALA A 194 -8.93 6.54 -17.81
N ARG A 195 -8.23 7.20 -16.88
CA ARG A 195 -8.84 7.66 -15.63
C ARG A 195 -9.77 8.84 -15.88
N ALA A 196 -10.99 8.80 -15.35
CA ALA A 196 -11.93 9.92 -15.39
C ALA A 196 -11.50 11.06 -14.45
N GLU A 197 -11.97 12.28 -14.72
CA GLU A 197 -11.83 13.37 -13.78
C GLU A 197 -12.68 13.13 -12.53
N ARG A 198 -12.16 13.59 -11.37
CA ARG A 198 -12.85 13.44 -10.10
C ARG A 198 -14.16 14.25 -10.09
N ILE A 199 -15.27 13.62 -9.71
CA ILE A 199 -16.58 14.26 -9.66
C ILE A 199 -16.67 15.24 -8.48
N ALA A 200 -16.01 14.94 -7.34
CA ALA A 200 -15.96 15.80 -6.16
C ALA A 200 -14.75 15.47 -5.27
N GLY A 201 -14.29 16.44 -4.46
CA GLY A 201 -13.25 16.28 -3.44
C GLY A 201 -11.85 16.72 -3.86
N ASP A 202 -11.01 17.09 -2.87
CA ASP A 202 -9.63 17.56 -3.04
C ASP A 202 -8.60 16.48 -2.75
N SER A 203 -7.46 16.56 -3.46
CA SER A 203 -6.31 15.66 -3.20
C SER A 203 -5.61 16.02 -1.87
N LYS A 204 -5.67 15.12 -0.88
CA LYS A 204 -5.08 15.31 0.47
C LYS A 204 -3.61 14.83 0.58
N PHE A 205 -2.93 14.53 -0.54
CA PHE A 205 -1.54 14.05 -0.53
C PHE A 205 -0.52 15.19 -0.55
N ASN A 206 0.37 15.23 0.46
CA ASN A 206 1.55 16.09 0.46
C ASN A 206 2.85 15.26 0.36
N GLY A 207 3.99 15.93 0.10
CA GLY A 207 5.29 15.27 -0.12
C GLY A 207 5.74 14.37 1.04
N TRP A 208 5.44 14.74 2.28
CA TRP A 208 5.79 13.96 3.47
C TRP A 208 5.04 12.63 3.55
N LYS A 209 3.74 12.63 3.18
CA LYS A 209 2.93 11.41 3.11
C LYS A 209 3.44 10.45 2.03
N LEU A 210 3.88 10.99 0.89
CA LEU A 210 4.48 10.18 -0.18
C LEU A 210 5.81 9.56 0.25
N TRP A 211 6.65 10.31 0.98
CA TRP A 211 7.90 9.80 1.54
C TRP A 211 7.68 8.65 2.53
N ASN A 212 6.74 8.82 3.47
CA ASN A 212 6.40 7.78 4.44
C ASN A 212 5.84 6.53 3.74
N LEU A 213 4.97 6.69 2.73
CA LEU A 213 4.46 5.58 1.94
C LEU A 213 5.58 4.83 1.20
N ALA A 214 6.57 5.56 0.68
CA ALA A 214 7.72 4.95 0.02
C ALA A 214 8.59 4.16 1.00
N LEU A 215 8.88 4.72 2.18
CA LEU A 215 9.59 4.02 3.24
C LEU A 215 8.83 2.75 3.68
N GLU A 216 7.52 2.88 3.87
CA GLU A 216 6.66 1.77 4.23
C GLU A 216 6.71 0.64 3.20
N GLY A 217 6.55 0.95 1.91
CA GLY A 217 6.65 -0.03 0.83
C GLY A 217 8.00 -0.75 0.80
N ILE A 218 9.10 -0.01 0.93
CA ILE A 218 10.45 -0.60 0.89
C ILE A 218 10.70 -1.48 2.12
N THR A 219 10.43 -0.99 3.32
CA THR A 219 10.79 -1.69 4.57
C THR A 219 9.84 -2.84 4.91
N SER A 220 8.62 -2.86 4.36
CA SER A 220 7.68 -3.99 4.53
C SER A 220 8.02 -5.20 3.66
N PHE A 221 8.59 -4.99 2.46
CA PHE A 221 8.83 -6.06 1.49
C PHE A 221 10.31 -6.23 1.10
N SER A 222 11.23 -5.52 1.75
CA SER A 222 12.65 -5.61 1.44
C SER A 222 13.52 -5.54 2.70
N THR A 223 14.47 -6.44 2.78
CA THR A 223 15.57 -6.39 3.76
C THR A 223 16.81 -5.69 3.21
N PHE A 224 16.73 -5.14 2.00
CA PHE A 224 17.85 -4.49 1.33
C PHE A 224 18.47 -3.35 2.16
N PRO A 225 17.68 -2.44 2.79
CA PRO A 225 18.26 -1.40 3.66
C PRO A 225 19.10 -1.97 4.81
N LEU A 226 18.73 -3.11 5.39
CA LEU A 226 19.52 -3.78 6.41
C LEU A 226 20.82 -4.38 5.84
N ARG A 227 20.74 -5.01 4.69
CA ARG A 227 21.90 -5.65 4.05
C ARG A 227 22.96 -4.63 3.61
N ILE A 228 22.56 -3.47 3.14
CA ILE A 228 23.51 -2.43 2.72
C ILE A 228 24.37 -1.97 3.90
N TRP A 229 23.83 -1.94 5.12
CA TRP A 229 24.59 -1.65 6.33
C TRP A 229 25.66 -2.66 6.63
N THR A 230 25.44 -3.94 6.35
CA THR A 230 26.46 -4.98 6.48
C THR A 230 27.64 -4.70 5.56
N TYR A 231 27.42 -4.30 4.32
CA TYR A 231 28.50 -3.96 3.38
C TYR A 231 29.20 -2.66 3.74
N ILE A 232 28.47 -1.64 4.17
CA ILE A 232 29.05 -0.37 4.66
C ILE A 232 29.91 -0.65 5.90
N GLY A 233 29.40 -1.39 6.87
CA GLY A 233 30.12 -1.78 8.08
C GLY A 233 31.40 -2.57 7.76
N LEU A 234 31.32 -3.53 6.84
CA LEU A 234 32.48 -4.31 6.41
C LEU A 234 33.53 -3.42 5.71
N ALA A 235 33.10 -2.50 4.84
CA ALA A 235 34.03 -1.58 4.16
C ALA A 235 34.72 -0.65 5.16
N VAL A 236 33.97 -0.06 6.11
CA VAL A 236 34.55 0.81 7.16
C VAL A 236 35.49 0.03 8.07
N ALA A 237 35.09 -1.18 8.49
CA ALA A 237 35.95 -2.04 9.31
C ALA A 237 37.24 -2.43 8.58
N SER A 238 37.17 -2.73 7.29
CA SER A 238 38.37 -3.06 6.48
C SER A 238 39.32 -1.86 6.36
N VAL A 239 38.77 -0.67 6.08
CA VAL A 239 39.59 0.57 6.04
C VAL A 239 40.22 0.86 7.40
N ALA A 240 39.45 0.74 8.49
CA ALA A 240 39.95 0.94 9.85
C ALA A 240 41.07 -0.04 10.22
N PHE A 241 40.88 -1.33 9.84
CA PHE A 241 41.87 -2.37 10.07
C PHE A 241 43.17 -2.12 9.31
N ILE A 242 43.10 -1.76 8.02
CA ILE A 242 44.26 -1.45 7.18
C ILE A 242 45.01 -0.22 7.75
N TYR A 243 44.25 0.85 8.06
CA TYR A 243 44.81 2.07 8.61
C TYR A 243 45.42 1.83 10.00
N GLY A 244 44.75 1.10 10.88
CA GLY A 244 45.29 0.77 12.20
C GLY A 244 46.54 -0.09 12.12
N THR A 245 46.60 -1.06 11.24
CA THR A 245 47.78 -1.88 10.99
C THR A 245 48.94 -1.02 10.49
N TRP A 246 48.68 -0.12 9.53
CA TRP A 246 49.71 0.82 9.03
C TRP A 246 50.23 1.74 10.14
N MET A 247 49.35 2.30 10.97
CA MET A 247 49.76 3.15 12.11
C MET A 247 50.64 2.40 13.10
N ILE A 248 50.36 1.14 13.39
CA ILE A 248 51.17 0.32 14.29
C ILE A 248 52.58 0.17 13.71
N PHE A 249 52.71 -0.18 12.44
CA PHE A 249 54.01 -0.30 11.77
C PHE A 249 54.79 1.04 11.74
N ASP A 250 54.10 2.14 11.38
CA ASP A 250 54.68 3.48 11.33
C ASP A 250 55.21 3.92 12.71
N THR A 251 54.41 3.67 13.76
CA THR A 251 54.82 4.01 15.14
C THR A 251 56.03 3.19 15.63
N ILE A 252 56.11 1.89 15.26
CA ILE A 252 57.22 1.03 15.64
C ILE A 252 58.51 1.48 14.94
N ILE A 253 58.45 1.88 13.68
CA ILE A 253 59.62 2.22 12.86
C ILE A 253 60.10 3.66 13.10
N PHE A 254 59.16 4.62 13.18
CA PHE A 254 59.50 6.08 13.17
C PHE A 254 59.22 6.78 14.50
N GLY A 255 58.68 6.10 15.52
CA GLY A 255 58.27 6.69 16.79
C GLY A 255 57.01 7.56 16.69
N ASN A 256 56.52 8.06 17.85
CA ASN A 256 55.26 8.77 17.92
C ASN A 256 55.43 10.27 18.10
N THR A 257 54.95 11.12 17.17
CA THR A 257 54.77 12.55 17.35
C THR A 257 53.30 12.86 17.55
N VAL A 258 52.92 13.38 18.75
CA VAL A 258 51.50 13.63 19.14
C VAL A 258 50.92 14.78 18.31
N ARG A 259 50.73 14.56 17.03
CA ARG A 259 50.02 15.44 16.10
C ARG A 259 48.83 14.66 15.54
N GLY A 260 47.60 14.99 15.92
CA GLY A 260 46.46 14.26 15.35
C GLY A 260 45.11 14.52 15.99
N TYR A 261 44.99 15.47 16.93
CA TYR A 261 43.72 15.75 17.59
C TYR A 261 42.56 16.07 16.60
N PRO A 262 42.76 16.93 15.56
CA PRO A 262 41.66 17.20 14.61
C PRO A 262 41.24 15.98 13.79
N SER A 263 42.18 15.15 13.34
CA SER A 263 41.86 13.94 12.56
C SER A 263 41.19 12.88 13.42
N LEU A 264 41.57 12.74 14.69
CA LEU A 264 40.88 11.84 15.64
C LEU A 264 39.42 12.29 15.85
N LEU A 265 39.21 13.58 16.12
CA LEU A 265 37.86 14.14 16.33
C LEU A 265 36.97 13.95 15.10
N VAL A 266 37.47 14.26 13.90
CA VAL A 266 36.74 14.08 12.65
C VAL A 266 36.38 12.61 12.43
N SER A 267 37.33 11.69 12.68
CA SER A 267 37.07 10.24 12.54
C SER A 267 36.01 9.74 13.51
N ILE A 268 36.05 10.18 14.77
CA ILE A 268 35.02 9.81 15.78
C ILE A 268 33.66 10.36 15.38
N LEU A 269 33.55 11.61 14.96
CA LEU A 269 32.28 12.22 14.54
C LEU A 269 31.73 11.55 13.29
N PHE A 270 32.58 11.24 12.32
CA PHE A 270 32.19 10.55 11.09
C PHE A 270 31.65 9.12 11.37
N LEU A 271 32.39 8.32 12.12
CA LEU A 271 32.00 6.98 12.50
C LEU A 271 30.73 6.98 13.38
N GLY A 272 30.65 7.91 14.34
CA GLY A 272 29.47 8.10 15.17
C GLY A 272 28.25 8.48 14.34
N GLY A 273 28.40 9.39 13.38
CA GLY A 273 27.32 9.76 12.44
C GLY A 273 26.80 8.57 11.63
N ILE A 274 27.71 7.79 11.04
CA ILE A 274 27.36 6.57 10.30
C ILE A 274 26.62 5.56 11.21
N GLN A 275 27.13 5.34 12.44
CA GLN A 275 26.47 4.44 13.40
C GLN A 275 25.04 4.90 13.74
N MET A 276 24.82 6.21 13.98
CA MET A 276 23.50 6.75 14.28
C MET A 276 22.50 6.54 13.14
N ILE A 277 22.94 6.68 11.87
CA ILE A 277 22.08 6.37 10.72
C ILE A 277 21.73 4.88 10.69
N GLY A 278 22.70 3.99 10.95
CA GLY A 278 22.48 2.55 11.01
C GLY A 278 21.48 2.15 12.11
N ILE A 279 21.62 2.73 13.29
CA ILE A 279 20.68 2.55 14.40
C ILE A 279 19.28 3.04 14.00
N GLY A 280 19.17 4.17 13.28
CA GLY A 280 17.91 4.67 12.76
C GLY A 280 17.21 3.68 11.82
N VAL A 281 17.95 3.08 10.89
CA VAL A 281 17.40 2.03 10.00
C VAL A 281 16.96 0.81 10.80
N LEU A 282 17.76 0.33 11.75
CA LEU A 282 17.37 -0.77 12.63
C LEU A 282 16.12 -0.44 13.45
N GLY A 283 16.01 0.80 13.96
CA GLY A 283 14.84 1.28 14.69
C GLY A 283 13.56 1.20 13.88
N GLU A 284 13.60 1.51 12.58
CA GLU A 284 12.44 1.39 11.68
C GLU A 284 11.94 -0.08 11.59
N TYR A 285 12.85 -1.04 11.42
CA TYR A 285 12.48 -2.46 11.37
C TYR A 285 12.01 -3.00 12.72
N ILE A 286 12.67 -2.61 13.81
CA ILE A 286 12.24 -2.98 15.17
C ILE A 286 10.85 -2.42 15.45
N GLY A 287 10.58 -1.17 15.06
CA GLY A 287 9.27 -0.55 15.19
C GLY A 287 8.16 -1.35 14.48
N ARG A 288 8.43 -1.87 13.26
CA ARG A 288 7.49 -2.72 12.52
C ARG A 288 7.27 -4.06 13.21
N ILE A 289 8.35 -4.74 13.63
CA ILE A 289 8.26 -5.99 14.40
C ILE A 289 7.42 -5.76 15.67
N TYR A 290 7.62 -4.64 16.36
CA TYR A 290 6.86 -4.31 17.55
C TYR A 290 5.35 -4.15 17.28
N VAL A 291 4.96 -3.51 16.17
CA VAL A 291 3.55 -3.41 15.76
C VAL A 291 2.96 -4.78 15.46
N GLU A 292 3.69 -5.63 14.74
CA GLU A 292 3.27 -7.00 14.42
C GLU A 292 3.11 -7.87 15.67
N THR A 293 4.03 -7.77 16.64
CA THR A 293 3.99 -8.57 17.88
C THR A 293 2.85 -8.18 18.82
N LYS A 294 2.35 -6.95 18.76
CA LYS A 294 1.20 -6.50 19.54
C LYS A 294 -0.10 -7.22 19.21
N LYS A 295 -0.22 -7.77 18.00
CA LYS A 295 -1.40 -8.50 17.54
C LYS A 295 -2.72 -7.73 17.71
N HIS A 296 -2.73 -6.39 17.60
CA HIS A 296 -3.95 -5.61 17.57
C HIS A 296 -4.78 -5.97 16.32
N PRO A 297 -6.11 -6.00 16.38
CA PRO A 297 -6.94 -6.24 15.20
C PRO A 297 -6.68 -5.16 14.15
N LYS A 298 -6.71 -5.54 12.87
CA LYS A 298 -6.50 -4.62 11.73
C LYS A 298 -7.53 -3.49 11.73
N TYR A 299 -8.76 -3.79 12.14
CA TYR A 299 -9.89 -2.84 12.28
C TYR A 299 -10.85 -3.32 13.37
N ILE A 300 -11.77 -2.46 13.81
CA ILE A 300 -12.84 -2.79 14.75
C ILE A 300 -14.16 -2.29 14.18
N ILE A 301 -15.08 -3.22 13.89
CA ILE A 301 -16.42 -2.89 13.41
C ILE A 301 -17.28 -2.42 14.58
N LYS A 302 -18.01 -1.35 14.36
CA LYS A 302 -19.02 -0.81 15.28
C LYS A 302 -20.18 -1.81 15.36
N ARG A 303 -20.48 -2.29 16.55
CA ARG A 303 -21.64 -3.16 16.73
C ARG A 303 -22.91 -2.33 16.53
N SER A 304 -23.78 -2.78 15.63
CA SER A 304 -25.12 -2.20 15.53
C SER A 304 -25.84 -2.43 16.87
N LYS A 305 -26.33 -1.36 17.50
CA LYS A 305 -27.28 -1.53 18.60
C LYS A 305 -28.56 -2.10 17.98
N LYS A 306 -28.87 -3.34 18.32
CA LYS A 306 -30.18 -3.94 18.04
C LYS A 306 -31.28 -3.10 18.69
#